data_4863cb27d1ff9eb027240893681bab6e
#
_entry.id   4863cb27d1ff9eb027240893681bab6e
#
_cell.length_a   1.000
_cell.length_b   1.000
_cell.length_c   1.000
_cell.angle_alpha   90.00
_cell.angle_beta   90.00
_cell.angle_gamma   90.00
#
_symmetry.space_group_name_H-M   'P 1'
#
loop_
_entity.id
_entity.type
_entity.pdbx_description
1 polymer ?
#
loop_
_entity_poly.entity_id
_entity_poly.type
_entity_poly.pdbx_seq_one_letter_code
_entity_poly.pdbx_strand_id
1 'polypeptide(L)' 'MNGTVKWFNSEKGFGFITGEDGKDVFAHFSQIKTDGYKTLEEGQKVSYDVAQGPKGPQAENITVI' A
#
# COMPACT_ATOMS: atom_id res chain seq x y z
N MET A 1 1.48 -5.12 9.72
CA MET A 1 0.89 -3.83 10.16
C MET A 1 -0.36 -3.55 9.36
N ASN A 2 -1.34 -2.93 9.97
CA ASN A 2 -2.56 -2.53 9.28
C ASN A 2 -2.53 -1.04 8.98
N GLY A 3 -3.21 -0.65 7.92
CA GLY A 3 -3.29 0.76 7.56
C GLY A 3 -4.47 1.05 6.64
N THR A 4 -4.53 2.28 6.16
CA THR A 4 -5.60 2.74 5.29
C THR A 4 -4.98 3.36 4.05
N VAL A 5 -5.50 3.03 2.87
CA VAL A 5 -5.01 3.61 1.63
C VAL A 5 -5.31 5.10 1.63
N LYS A 6 -4.26 5.92 1.55
CA LYS A 6 -4.39 7.37 1.50
C LYS A 6 -4.82 7.79 0.10
N TRP A 7 -4.16 7.28 -0.91
CA TRP A 7 -4.54 7.41 -2.32
C TRP A 7 -3.75 6.39 -3.13
N PHE A 8 -4.24 6.07 -4.31
CA PHE A 8 -3.56 5.15 -5.22
C PHE A 8 -3.90 5.51 -6.66
N ASN A 9 -2.87 5.57 -7.52
CA ASN A 9 -3.05 5.85 -8.93
C ASN A 9 -2.85 4.55 -9.71
N SER A 10 -3.94 3.97 -10.18
CA SER A 10 -3.90 2.67 -10.87
C SER A 10 -3.22 2.73 -12.23
N GLU A 11 -3.20 3.90 -12.87
CA GLU A 11 -2.50 4.06 -14.14
C GLU A 11 -0.99 4.02 -13.97
N LYS A 12 -0.50 4.68 -12.95
CA LYS A 12 0.93 4.71 -12.65
C LYS A 12 1.38 3.54 -11.80
N GLY A 13 0.44 2.89 -11.12
CA GLY A 13 0.73 1.69 -10.35
C GLY A 13 1.35 1.93 -8.98
N PHE A 14 1.11 3.09 -8.35
CA PHE A 14 1.62 3.36 -7.02
C PHE A 14 0.72 4.32 -6.25
N GLY A 15 0.95 4.37 -4.95
CA GLY A 15 0.24 5.27 -4.06
C GLY A 15 0.85 5.22 -2.68
N PHE A 16 0.06 5.62 -1.68
CA PHE A 16 0.51 5.65 -0.29
C PHE A 16 -0.52 5.06 0.64
N ILE A 17 -0.03 4.42 1.69
CA ILE A 17 -0.84 3.86 2.76
C ILE A 17 -0.45 4.58 4.05
N THR A 18 -1.44 5.01 4.81
CA THR A 18 -1.20 5.59 6.14
C THR A 18 -1.34 4.47 7.16
N GLY A 19 -0.26 4.17 7.86
CA GLY A 19 -0.23 3.10 8.86
C GLY A 19 -0.95 3.49 10.15
N GLU A 20 -1.11 2.49 11.01
CA GLU A 20 -1.73 2.70 12.33
C GLU A 20 -0.96 3.70 13.18
N ASP A 21 0.35 3.80 12.94
CA ASP A 21 1.23 4.73 13.63
C ASP A 21 1.16 6.15 13.07
N GLY A 22 0.32 6.39 12.06
CA GLY A 22 0.17 7.70 11.44
C GLY A 22 1.21 8.03 10.37
N LYS A 23 2.10 7.10 10.07
CA LYS A 23 3.14 7.32 9.06
C LYS A 23 2.72 6.81 7.71
N ASP A 24 3.04 7.57 6.66
CA ASP A 24 2.75 7.17 5.29
C ASP A 24 3.87 6.28 4.76
N VAL A 25 3.50 5.25 4.01
CA VAL A 25 4.45 4.37 3.35
C VAL A 25 4.11 4.27 1.86
N PHE A 26 5.13 4.15 1.03
CA PHE A 26 4.97 3.99 -0.41
C PHE A 26 4.39 2.61 -0.72
N ALA A 27 3.41 2.56 -1.63
CA ALA A 27 2.77 1.32 -2.05
C ALA A 27 2.86 1.19 -3.56
N HIS A 28 3.49 0.11 -4.04
CA HIS A 28 3.61 -0.16 -5.47
C HIS A 28 2.73 -1.36 -5.84
N PHE A 29 2.16 -1.35 -7.05
CA PHE A 29 1.23 -2.40 -7.46
C PHE A 29 1.85 -3.80 -7.39
N SER A 30 3.15 -3.91 -7.59
CA SER A 30 3.84 -5.20 -7.53
C SER A 30 3.78 -5.85 -6.15
N GLN A 31 3.47 -5.08 -5.13
CA GLN A 31 3.37 -5.58 -3.76
C GLN A 31 1.95 -5.89 -3.32
N ILE A 32 0.99 -5.69 -4.19
CA ILE A 32 -0.41 -6.01 -3.89
C ILE A 32 -0.66 -7.49 -4.12
N LYS A 33 -1.07 -8.19 -3.06
CA LYS A 33 -1.30 -9.65 -3.08
C LYS A 33 -2.79 -9.93 -3.24
N THR A 34 -3.33 -9.62 -4.42
CA THR A 34 -4.72 -9.94 -4.74
C THR A 34 -4.77 -10.70 -6.04
N ASP A 35 -5.84 -11.48 -6.23
CA ASP A 35 -6.08 -12.14 -7.51
C ASP A 35 -6.67 -11.11 -8.47
N GLY A 36 -6.24 -11.16 -9.72
CA GLY A 36 -6.77 -10.29 -10.75
C GLY A 36 -6.14 -8.91 -10.77
N TYR A 37 -6.95 -7.87 -10.89
CA TYR A 37 -6.49 -6.49 -11.06
C TYR A 37 -5.84 -5.94 -9.80
N LYS A 38 -4.58 -5.56 -9.90
CA LYS A 38 -3.81 -5.07 -8.75
C LYS A 38 -3.98 -3.57 -8.59
N THR A 39 -4.98 -3.19 -7.81
CA THR A 39 -5.26 -1.80 -7.52
C THR A 39 -5.77 -1.65 -6.09
N LEU A 40 -5.68 -0.42 -5.57
CA LEU A 40 -6.19 -0.08 -4.25
C LEU A 40 -7.11 1.12 -4.39
N GLU A 41 -8.04 1.26 -3.47
CA GLU A 41 -8.98 2.39 -3.46
C GLU A 41 -8.74 3.24 -2.21
N GLU A 42 -8.92 4.54 -2.36
CA GLU A 42 -8.78 5.48 -1.25
C GLU A 42 -9.72 5.10 -0.10
N GLY A 43 -9.16 5.07 1.11
CA GLY A 43 -9.93 4.71 2.30
C GLY A 43 -10.02 3.21 2.58
N GLN A 44 -9.51 2.38 1.69
CA GLN A 44 -9.56 0.93 1.85
C GLN A 44 -8.61 0.47 2.95
N LYS A 45 -9.06 -0.50 3.76
CA LYS A 45 -8.23 -1.06 4.83
C LYS A 45 -7.35 -2.18 4.29
N VAL A 46 -6.08 -2.15 4.66
CA VAL A 46 -5.10 -3.12 4.18
C VAL A 46 -4.18 -3.59 5.30
N SER A 47 -3.61 -4.77 5.12
CA SER A 47 -2.53 -5.29 5.94
C SER A 47 -1.28 -5.34 5.08
N TYR A 48 -0.11 -5.02 5.65
CA TYR A 48 1.12 -4.97 4.90
C TYR A 48 2.33 -5.07 5.83
N ASP A 49 3.50 -5.33 5.24
CA ASP A 49 4.78 -5.30 5.94
C ASP A 49 5.52 -4.04 5.55
N VAL A 50 6.26 -3.46 6.48
CA VAL A 50 7.06 -2.27 6.22
C VAL A 50 8.49 -2.69 5.90
N ALA A 51 9.02 -2.18 4.79
CA ALA A 51 10.39 -2.43 4.39
C ALA A 51 11.06 -1.12 3.99
N GLN A 52 12.38 -1.06 4.07
CA GLN A 52 13.13 0.11 3.62
C GLN A 52 13.42 -0.03 2.13
N GLY A 53 13.05 0.98 1.38
CA GLY A 53 13.27 1.02 -0.05
C GLY A 53 14.09 2.24 -0.45
N PRO A 54 14.39 2.40 -1.75
CA PRO A 54 15.18 3.54 -2.24
C PRO A 54 14.57 4.90 -1.93
N LYS A 55 13.24 4.94 -1.78
CA LYS A 55 12.52 6.19 -1.51
C LYS A 55 12.11 6.32 -0.05
N GLY A 56 12.57 5.42 0.83
CA GLY A 56 12.21 5.40 2.23
C GLY A 56 11.32 4.20 2.55
N PRO A 57 10.52 4.28 3.64
CA PRO A 57 9.66 3.15 4.01
C PRO A 57 8.66 2.82 2.93
N GLN A 58 8.49 1.54 2.64
CA GLN A 58 7.52 1.09 1.65
C GLN A 58 6.75 -0.12 2.15
N ALA A 59 5.54 -0.31 1.62
CA ALA A 59 4.68 -1.42 1.97
C ALA A 59 4.98 -2.62 1.07
N GLU A 60 5.03 -3.80 1.69
CA GLU A 60 5.19 -5.07 0.98
C GLU A 60 4.10 -6.02 1.41
N ASN A 61 3.82 -7.01 0.56
CA ASN A 61 2.79 -8.03 0.85
C ASN A 61 1.45 -7.41 1.24
N ILE A 62 1.00 -6.45 0.45
CA ILE A 62 -0.23 -5.71 0.73
C ILE A 62 -1.44 -6.59 0.46
N THR A 63 -2.29 -6.73 1.46
CA THR A 63 -3.51 -7.53 1.37
C THR A 63 -4.69 -6.70 1.85
N VAL A 64 -5.79 -6.70 1.10
CA VAL A 64 -7.01 -6.02 1.51
C VAL A 64 -7.67 -6.83 2.63
N ILE A 65 -8.02 -6.14 3.69
CA ILE A 65 -8.66 -6.78 4.84
C ILE A 65 -10.18 -6.78 4.69
#